data_ac67d351fe15cb6dd6d93fe652de757f
#
_entry.id   ac67d351fe15cb6dd6d93fe652de757f
#
_cell.length_a   1.000
_cell.length_b   1.000
_cell.length_c   1.000
_cell.angle_alpha   90.00
_cell.angle_beta   90.00
_cell.angle_gamma   90.00
#
_symmetry.space_group_name_H-M   'P 1'
#
loop_
_entity.id
_entity.type
_entity.pdbx_description
1 polymer ?
#
loop_
_entity_poly.entity_id
_entity_poly.type
_entity_poly.pdbx_seq_one_letter_code
_entity_poly.pdbx_strand_id
1 'polypeptide(L)'
;NFNLKPAASRGSAAVSAVLVDHAVVFVDRSGGRAYELAPDAYGTYSPSELSTIVPEIGEPGIVRIAAQTQPDTRIHFVRSDGKVAVLVYDKNEEVRCWLLVETDGLVEDVVVLPGESISEDNVYYVVARTIGGATKRYLEKWALGSEAVGGTINKQADSFISYSGAATATITGLDHLEGETVICWAAGIDQGSYTVASGGITLRAAVTSATVGLGYRARFKSTKLAYAAQAG
;
A
#
# COMPACT_ATOMS: atom_id res chain seq x y z
N ASN A 1 -10.86 36.42 23.33
CA ASN A 1 -9.73 35.85 24.06
C ASN A 1 -9.39 34.49 23.45
N PHE A 2 -8.25 34.40 22.74
CA PHE A 2 -7.70 33.11 22.32
C PHE A 2 -7.04 32.44 23.53
N ASN A 3 -7.53 31.27 23.92
CA ASN A 3 -6.91 30.45 24.95
C ASN A 3 -6.17 29.27 24.27
N LEU A 4 -4.91 29.45 23.99
CA LEU A 4 -4.05 28.41 23.47
C LEU A 4 -3.54 27.55 24.63
N LYS A 5 -4.01 26.30 24.71
CA LYS A 5 -3.48 25.30 25.66
C LYS A 5 -2.63 24.29 24.88
N PRO A 6 -1.41 23.98 25.36
CA PRO A 6 -0.63 22.90 24.76
C PRO A 6 -1.35 21.56 24.99
N ALA A 7 -1.62 20.82 23.92
CA ALA A 7 -2.25 19.50 23.98
C ALA A 7 -1.23 18.39 24.28
N ALA A 8 0.03 18.61 23.90
CA ALA A 8 1.12 17.66 24.13
C ALA A 8 2.49 18.35 24.06
N SER A 9 3.48 17.76 24.70
CA SER A 9 4.88 18.19 24.61
C SER A 9 5.63 17.59 23.41
N ARG A 10 4.96 16.78 22.58
CA ARG A 10 5.59 16.14 21.42
C ARG A 10 5.54 17.06 20.20
N GLY A 11 6.69 17.26 19.56
CA GLY A 11 6.77 17.94 18.28
C GLY A 11 6.46 16.99 17.12
N SER A 12 6.03 17.54 15.97
CA SER A 12 5.84 16.81 14.72
C SER A 12 7.03 16.98 13.78
N ALA A 13 7.24 16.01 12.89
CA ALA A 13 8.10 16.13 11.73
C ALA A 13 7.48 17.08 10.70
N ALA A 14 8.26 17.50 9.70
CA ALA A 14 7.79 18.30 8.57
C ALA A 14 7.03 17.42 7.54
N VAL A 15 6.06 16.65 8.04
CA VAL A 15 5.16 15.77 7.28
C VAL A 15 3.74 16.21 7.58
N SER A 16 2.92 16.38 6.53
CA SER A 16 1.53 16.77 6.70
C SER A 16 0.76 15.74 7.51
N ALA A 17 0.08 16.19 8.56
CA ALA A 17 -0.81 15.33 9.31
C ALA A 17 -2.09 15.03 8.53
N VAL A 18 -2.74 13.91 8.82
CA VAL A 18 -4.02 13.51 8.22
C VAL A 18 -5.11 13.38 9.27
N LEU A 19 -6.33 13.75 8.88
CA LEU A 19 -7.51 13.56 9.73
C LEU A 19 -8.07 12.16 9.48
N VAL A 20 -8.31 11.43 10.55
CA VAL A 20 -8.96 10.11 10.53
C VAL A 20 -10.07 10.15 11.58
N ASP A 21 -11.32 10.11 11.14
CA ASP A 21 -12.50 10.32 11.98
C ASP A 21 -12.41 11.63 12.79
N HIS A 22 -12.25 11.51 14.11
CA HIS A 22 -12.13 12.65 15.03
C HIS A 22 -10.69 12.85 15.54
N ALA A 23 -9.73 12.15 14.96
CA ALA A 23 -8.35 12.15 15.39
C ALA A 23 -7.41 12.66 14.28
N VAL A 24 -6.31 13.26 14.70
CA VAL A 24 -5.23 13.66 13.80
C VAL A 24 -4.09 12.67 13.91
N VAL A 25 -3.71 12.06 12.79
CA VAL A 25 -2.52 11.20 12.73
C VAL A 25 -1.36 12.01 12.20
N PHE A 26 -0.23 11.96 12.91
CA PHE A 26 0.97 12.71 12.60
C PHE A 26 2.23 11.89 12.88
N VAL A 27 3.34 12.31 12.30
CA VAL A 27 4.67 11.75 12.57
C VAL A 27 5.36 12.61 13.61
N ASP A 28 5.96 11.99 14.61
CA ASP A 28 6.73 12.71 15.63
C ASP A 28 8.00 13.37 15.06
N ARG A 29 8.62 14.25 15.85
CA ARG A 29 9.81 15.01 15.44
C ARG A 29 11.00 14.12 15.03
N SER A 30 11.07 12.88 15.50
CA SER A 30 12.12 11.93 15.09
C SER A 30 11.97 11.45 13.65
N GLY A 31 10.76 11.56 13.10
CA GLY A 31 10.42 11.10 11.75
C GLY A 31 10.10 9.62 11.66
N GLY A 32 10.28 8.84 12.72
CA GLY A 32 10.14 7.38 12.69
C GLY A 32 8.94 6.81 13.44
N ARG A 33 8.13 7.65 14.10
CA ARG A 33 7.00 7.20 14.92
C ARG A 33 5.70 7.85 14.50
N ALA A 34 4.65 7.05 14.39
CA ALA A 34 3.31 7.52 14.09
C ALA A 34 2.51 7.69 15.40
N TYR A 35 1.87 8.84 15.53
CA TYR A 35 1.02 9.19 16.67
C TYR A 35 -0.37 9.57 16.21
N GLU A 36 -1.34 9.26 17.05
CA GLU A 36 -2.69 9.76 16.97
C GLU A 36 -2.91 10.82 18.06
N LEU A 37 -3.47 11.95 17.70
CA LEU A 37 -3.96 12.95 18.64
C LEU A 37 -5.50 12.92 18.63
N ALA A 38 -6.08 12.35 19.64
CA ALA A 38 -7.53 12.19 19.77
C ALA A 38 -8.06 12.82 21.08
N PRO A 39 -9.31 13.32 21.10
CA PRO A 39 -9.95 13.74 22.33
C PRO A 39 -10.31 12.54 23.20
N ASP A 40 -10.14 12.67 24.51
CA ASP A 40 -10.71 11.77 25.51
C ASP A 40 -12.20 12.07 25.78
N ALA A 41 -12.81 11.34 26.71
CA ALA A 41 -14.21 11.52 27.09
C ALA A 41 -14.52 12.92 27.67
N TYR A 42 -13.52 13.67 28.07
CA TYR A 42 -13.64 15.03 28.64
C TYR A 42 -13.25 16.12 27.62
N GLY A 43 -12.98 15.72 26.36
CA GLY A 43 -12.55 16.65 25.32
C GLY A 43 -11.09 17.11 25.44
N THR A 44 -10.29 16.45 26.27
CA THR A 44 -8.85 16.72 26.36
C THR A 44 -8.10 15.89 25.32
N TYR A 45 -7.28 16.54 24.50
CA TYR A 45 -6.50 15.87 23.49
C TYR A 45 -5.23 15.26 24.09
N SER A 46 -5.00 13.97 23.83
CA SER A 46 -3.78 13.27 24.23
C SER A 46 -3.18 12.50 23.08
N PRO A 47 -1.85 12.49 22.93
CA PRO A 47 -1.17 11.71 21.89
C PRO A 47 -1.04 10.24 22.32
N SER A 48 -1.40 9.33 21.43
CA SER A 48 -1.19 7.89 21.56
C SER A 48 -0.29 7.40 20.43
N GLU A 49 0.73 6.61 20.73
CA GLU A 49 1.61 6.05 19.72
C GLU A 49 0.96 4.85 19.02
N LEU A 50 0.87 4.92 17.70
CA LEU A 50 0.31 3.85 16.85
C LEU A 50 1.36 2.79 16.49
N SER A 51 2.64 3.15 16.49
CA SER A 51 3.78 2.29 16.12
C SER A 51 4.43 1.56 17.29
N THR A 52 3.87 1.63 18.50
CA THR A 52 4.50 1.09 19.73
C THR A 52 4.87 -0.39 19.62
N ILE A 53 4.02 -1.22 18.99
CA ILE A 53 4.23 -2.68 18.90
C ILE A 53 5.25 -3.04 17.81
N VAL A 54 5.37 -2.18 16.77
CA VAL A 54 6.24 -2.38 15.61
C VAL A 54 7.06 -1.10 15.38
N PRO A 55 7.98 -0.77 16.31
CA PRO A 55 8.68 0.51 16.28
C PRO A 55 9.53 0.72 15.03
N GLU A 56 10.03 -0.36 14.43
CA GLU A 56 10.83 -0.35 13.22
C GLU A 56 10.02 -0.04 11.95
N ILE A 57 8.69 -0.05 12.01
CA ILE A 57 7.84 0.13 10.82
C ILE A 57 8.05 1.49 10.16
N GLY A 58 8.36 2.52 10.93
CA GLY A 58 8.62 3.86 10.44
C GLY A 58 10.07 4.13 10.07
N GLU A 59 11.00 3.18 10.26
CA GLU A 59 12.41 3.35 9.91
C GLU A 59 12.64 3.13 8.40
N PRO A 60 13.51 3.90 7.73
CA PRO A 60 14.43 4.91 8.27
C PRO A 60 13.83 6.31 8.43
N GLY A 61 12.57 6.51 8.22
CA GLY A 61 11.87 7.77 8.38
C GLY A 61 10.67 7.86 7.45
N ILE A 62 9.62 8.54 7.89
CA ILE A 62 8.38 8.75 7.14
C ILE A 62 8.45 10.12 6.47
N VAL A 63 8.13 10.18 5.18
CA VAL A 63 8.22 11.40 4.36
C VAL A 63 6.87 11.89 3.85
N ARG A 64 5.85 11.01 3.75
CA ARG A 64 4.48 11.34 3.34
C ARG A 64 3.47 10.49 4.10
N ILE A 65 2.27 11.04 4.26
CA ILE A 65 1.12 10.31 4.81
C ILE A 65 -0.11 10.62 3.96
N ALA A 66 -0.95 9.60 3.73
CA ALA A 66 -2.29 9.76 3.19
C ALA A 66 -3.25 8.80 3.90
N ALA A 67 -4.50 9.18 4.07
CA ALA A 67 -5.52 8.34 4.68
C ALA A 67 -6.57 7.94 3.64
N GLN A 68 -6.82 6.64 3.55
CA GLN A 68 -7.94 6.01 2.86
C GLN A 68 -9.04 5.73 3.89
N THR A 69 -10.29 5.99 3.55
CA THR A 69 -11.43 5.80 4.46
C THR A 69 -12.35 4.67 4.01
N GLN A 70 -12.36 4.34 2.73
CA GLN A 70 -13.24 3.32 2.15
C GLN A 70 -12.43 2.23 1.42
N PRO A 71 -12.80 0.92 1.56
CA PRO A 71 -13.87 0.36 2.41
C PRO A 71 -13.50 0.29 3.89
N ASP A 72 -12.20 0.30 4.17
CA ASP A 72 -11.61 0.26 5.51
C ASP A 72 -10.67 1.44 5.69
N THR A 73 -10.54 1.94 6.91
CA THR A 73 -9.54 2.96 7.20
C THR A 73 -8.15 2.38 7.09
N ARG A 74 -7.38 2.92 6.14
CA ARG A 74 -5.97 2.59 5.92
C ARG A 74 -5.14 3.85 5.84
N ILE A 75 -4.05 3.90 6.59
CA ILE A 75 -3.16 5.04 6.60
C ILE A 75 -1.86 4.61 5.97
N HIS A 76 -1.50 5.29 4.88
CA HIS A 76 -0.31 5.00 4.07
C HIS A 76 0.81 5.94 4.48
N PHE A 77 1.91 5.38 4.93
CA PHE A 77 3.11 6.12 5.34
C PHE A 77 4.23 5.78 4.36
N VAL A 78 4.54 6.70 3.45
CA VAL A 78 5.70 6.56 2.57
C VAL A 78 6.96 6.81 3.37
N ARG A 79 7.91 5.88 3.27
CA ARG A 79 9.19 5.91 3.97
C ARG A 79 10.30 6.47 3.06
N SER A 80 11.36 6.97 3.67
CA SER A 80 12.50 7.52 2.93
C SER A 80 13.31 6.48 2.16
N ASP A 81 13.11 5.18 2.44
CA ASP A 81 13.68 4.06 1.68
C ASP A 81 12.81 3.62 0.50
N GLY A 82 11.74 4.34 0.19
CA GLY A 82 10.84 4.05 -0.91
C GLY A 82 9.85 2.92 -0.67
N LYS A 83 9.75 2.42 0.55
CA LYS A 83 8.70 1.47 0.96
C LYS A 83 7.50 2.20 1.55
N VAL A 84 6.37 1.51 1.67
CA VAL A 84 5.17 2.06 2.28
C VAL A 84 4.75 1.21 3.46
N ALA A 85 4.72 1.83 4.65
CA ALA A 85 4.07 1.22 5.80
C ALA A 85 2.59 1.56 5.76
N VAL A 86 1.73 0.54 5.85
CA VAL A 86 0.27 0.73 5.84
C VAL A 86 -0.29 0.27 7.16
N LEU A 87 -1.05 1.13 7.82
CA LEU A 87 -1.79 0.81 9.02
C LEU A 87 -3.26 0.59 8.66
N VAL A 88 -3.76 -0.62 8.84
CA VAL A 88 -5.20 -0.89 8.89
C VAL A 88 -5.68 -0.55 10.28
N TYR A 89 -6.65 0.36 10.38
CA TYR A 89 -7.01 0.98 11.64
C TYR A 89 -8.53 1.03 11.82
N ASP A 90 -9.01 0.30 12.84
CA ASP A 90 -10.39 0.38 13.30
C ASP A 90 -10.39 0.50 14.83
N LYS A 91 -10.86 1.63 15.33
CA LYS A 91 -10.93 1.90 16.77
C LYS A 91 -12.01 1.09 17.48
N ASN A 92 -13.13 0.86 16.82
CA ASN A 92 -14.28 0.20 17.42
C ASN A 92 -14.01 -1.29 17.60
N GLU A 93 -13.34 -1.89 16.61
CA GLU A 93 -12.92 -3.30 16.61
C GLU A 93 -11.52 -3.52 17.21
N GLU A 94 -10.88 -2.46 17.71
CA GLU A 94 -9.52 -2.46 18.26
C GLU A 94 -8.45 -2.98 17.28
N VAL A 95 -8.70 -2.85 15.96
CA VAL A 95 -7.76 -3.31 14.93
C VAL A 95 -6.65 -2.29 14.73
N ARG A 96 -5.40 -2.73 14.91
CA ARG A 96 -4.17 -2.00 14.56
C ARG A 96 -3.21 -2.98 13.89
N CYS A 97 -3.31 -3.09 12.58
CA CYS A 97 -2.49 -4.02 11.81
C CYS A 97 -1.56 -3.27 10.88
N TRP A 98 -0.26 -3.47 11.05
CA TRP A 98 0.77 -2.90 10.21
C TRP A 98 1.21 -3.89 9.13
N LEU A 99 1.33 -3.39 7.90
CA LEU A 99 1.97 -4.10 6.79
C LEU A 99 3.05 -3.22 6.18
N LEU A 100 4.06 -3.87 5.61
CA LEU A 100 5.08 -3.21 4.81
C LEU A 100 4.88 -3.60 3.35
N VAL A 101 4.66 -2.61 2.51
CA VAL A 101 4.53 -2.75 1.06
C VAL A 101 5.86 -2.39 0.42
N GLU A 102 6.34 -3.31 -0.39
CA GLU A 102 7.58 -3.17 -1.17
C GLU A 102 7.26 -3.41 -2.64
N THR A 103 7.86 -2.64 -3.52
CA THR A 103 7.77 -2.79 -4.98
C THR A 103 9.17 -2.80 -5.58
N ASP A 104 9.31 -3.26 -6.81
CA ASP A 104 10.53 -3.10 -7.59
C ASP A 104 10.63 -1.66 -8.10
N GLY A 105 11.12 -0.78 -7.23
CA GLY A 105 11.18 0.66 -7.38
C GLY A 105 11.12 1.37 -6.04
N LEU A 106 11.06 2.68 -6.06
CA LEU A 106 10.96 3.53 -4.88
C LEU A 106 9.65 4.32 -4.93
N VAL A 107 8.81 4.16 -3.95
CA VAL A 107 7.62 5.01 -3.76
C VAL A 107 8.07 6.35 -3.21
N GLU A 108 7.77 7.44 -3.94
CA GLU A 108 8.17 8.80 -3.58
C GLU A 108 7.02 9.62 -2.97
N ASP A 109 5.79 9.32 -3.37
CA ASP A 109 4.61 10.07 -2.89
C ASP A 109 3.35 9.19 -2.90
N VAL A 110 2.30 9.64 -2.20
CA VAL A 110 0.99 8.98 -2.13
C VAL A 110 -0.12 10.00 -2.10
N VAL A 111 -1.21 9.71 -2.81
CA VAL A 111 -2.46 10.46 -2.74
C VAL A 111 -3.64 9.50 -2.74
N VAL A 112 -4.65 9.85 -1.96
CA VAL A 112 -5.94 9.14 -1.92
C VAL A 112 -7.01 10.06 -2.46
N LEU A 113 -7.78 9.56 -3.41
CA LEU A 113 -8.91 10.27 -4.03
C LEU A 113 -10.18 9.44 -3.82
N PRO A 114 -11.33 10.10 -3.62
CA PRO A 114 -12.61 9.39 -3.60
C PRO A 114 -12.80 8.58 -4.88
N GLY A 115 -13.31 7.36 -4.74
CA GLY A 115 -13.65 6.52 -5.88
C GLY A 115 -14.90 7.01 -6.62
N GLU A 116 -15.05 6.60 -7.87
CA GLU A 116 -16.28 6.87 -8.65
C GLU A 116 -17.49 6.15 -8.05
N SER A 117 -17.28 4.96 -7.50
CA SER A 117 -18.28 4.29 -6.66
C SER A 117 -17.98 4.66 -5.19
N ILE A 118 -19.02 4.97 -4.43
CA ILE A 118 -18.94 5.34 -3.01
C ILE A 118 -18.39 4.23 -2.10
N SER A 119 -18.00 3.09 -2.66
CA SER A 119 -17.60 1.90 -1.90
C SER A 119 -16.10 1.76 -1.67
N GLU A 120 -15.26 2.46 -2.44
CA GLU A 120 -13.80 2.27 -2.35
C GLU A 120 -13.03 3.51 -2.85
N ASP A 121 -12.08 3.98 -2.05
CA ASP A 121 -11.20 5.08 -2.42
C ASP A 121 -10.09 4.61 -3.36
N ASN A 122 -9.66 5.49 -4.26
CA ASN A 122 -8.54 5.25 -5.15
C ASN A 122 -7.23 5.73 -4.50
N VAL A 123 -6.29 4.83 -4.32
CA VAL A 123 -4.94 5.15 -3.81
C VAL A 123 -3.97 5.17 -4.98
N TYR A 124 -3.20 6.25 -5.10
CA TYR A 124 -2.18 6.40 -6.13
C TYR A 124 -0.82 6.63 -5.48
N TYR A 125 0.19 5.96 -6.02
CA TYR A 125 1.59 6.17 -5.67
C TYR A 125 2.37 6.74 -6.84
N VAL A 126 3.29 7.65 -6.56
CA VAL A 126 4.36 8.00 -7.49
C VAL A 126 5.51 7.04 -7.25
N VAL A 127 5.82 6.22 -8.24
CA VAL A 127 6.86 5.19 -8.14
C VAL A 127 7.99 5.48 -9.13
N ALA A 128 9.21 5.59 -8.62
CA ALA A 128 10.41 5.66 -9.43
C ALA A 128 10.94 4.24 -9.70
N ARG A 129 10.97 3.85 -10.97
CA ARG A 129 11.45 2.53 -11.43
C ARG A 129 12.64 2.69 -12.35
N THR A 130 13.57 1.74 -12.32
CA THR A 130 14.68 1.68 -13.29
C THR A 130 14.30 0.72 -14.39
N ILE A 131 13.91 1.23 -15.55
CA ILE A 131 13.47 0.46 -16.72
C ILE A 131 14.44 0.73 -17.87
N GLY A 132 15.04 -0.34 -18.40
CA GLY A 132 16.03 -0.23 -19.48
C GLY A 132 17.26 0.60 -19.08
N GLY A 133 17.65 0.58 -17.80
CA GLY A 133 18.80 1.33 -17.27
C GLY A 133 18.52 2.82 -17.00
N ALA A 134 17.28 3.30 -17.19
CA ALA A 134 16.88 4.68 -16.92
C ALA A 134 15.83 4.76 -15.81
N THR A 135 15.98 5.74 -14.90
CA THR A 135 14.95 5.99 -13.89
C THR A 135 13.78 6.74 -14.51
N LYS A 136 12.61 6.15 -14.42
CA LYS A 136 11.32 6.70 -14.86
C LYS A 136 10.35 6.78 -13.68
N ARG A 137 9.46 7.77 -13.67
CA ARG A 137 8.43 7.93 -12.67
C ARG A 137 7.07 7.59 -13.24
N TYR A 138 6.33 6.78 -12.53
CA TYR A 138 4.98 6.35 -12.89
C TYR A 138 4.00 6.75 -11.79
N LEU A 139 2.79 7.14 -12.21
CA LEU A 139 1.66 7.26 -11.32
C LEU A 139 0.92 5.92 -11.37
N GLU A 140 1.04 5.15 -10.32
CA GLU A 140 0.47 3.80 -10.23
C GLU A 140 -0.72 3.79 -9.27
N LYS A 141 -1.82 3.19 -9.70
CA LYS A 141 -3.00 3.00 -8.87
C LYS A 141 -2.91 1.68 -8.15
N TRP A 142 -3.12 1.70 -6.84
CA TRP A 142 -3.33 0.46 -6.09
C TRP A 142 -4.59 -0.24 -6.59
N ALA A 143 -4.52 -1.56 -6.83
CA ALA A 143 -5.69 -2.34 -7.21
C ALA A 143 -6.75 -2.27 -6.10
N LEU A 144 -7.99 -2.06 -6.49
CA LEU A 144 -9.10 -2.06 -5.56
C LEU A 144 -9.27 -3.45 -4.92
N GLY A 145 -9.74 -3.51 -3.67
CA GLY A 145 -10.02 -4.77 -3.00
C GLY A 145 -11.00 -5.62 -3.78
N SER A 146 -12.03 -4.99 -4.37
CA SER A 146 -13.00 -5.62 -5.27
C SER A 146 -12.38 -6.22 -6.54
N GLU A 147 -11.26 -5.69 -7.01
CA GLU A 147 -10.51 -6.20 -8.17
C GLU A 147 -9.52 -7.30 -7.79
N ALA A 148 -9.05 -7.33 -6.53
CA ALA A 148 -8.01 -8.23 -6.06
C ALA A 148 -8.55 -9.52 -5.45
N VAL A 149 -9.83 -9.56 -5.05
CA VAL A 149 -10.45 -10.68 -4.34
C VAL A 149 -11.18 -11.61 -5.31
N GLY A 150 -10.69 -12.85 -5.37
CA GLY A 150 -11.39 -13.97 -6.00
C GLY A 150 -11.46 -13.94 -7.52
N GLY A 151 -12.01 -15.01 -8.08
CA GLY A 151 -12.25 -15.16 -9.52
C GLY A 151 -11.06 -15.69 -10.30
N THR A 152 -11.24 -15.72 -11.64
CA THR A 152 -10.25 -16.23 -12.59
C THR A 152 -9.18 -15.21 -12.96
N ILE A 153 -9.41 -13.94 -12.65
CA ILE A 153 -8.46 -12.83 -12.88
C ILE A 153 -8.01 -12.33 -11.50
N ASN A 154 -6.93 -12.89 -11.02
CA ASN A 154 -6.28 -12.40 -9.81
C ASN A 154 -5.24 -11.36 -10.21
N LYS A 155 -5.35 -10.17 -9.63
CA LYS A 155 -4.38 -9.09 -9.81
C LYS A 155 -3.15 -9.32 -8.90
N GLN A 156 -2.42 -10.40 -9.17
CA GLN A 156 -1.30 -10.87 -8.35
C GLN A 156 0.06 -10.44 -8.91
N ALA A 157 0.10 -9.31 -9.58
CA ALA A 157 1.32 -8.74 -10.12
C ALA A 157 1.41 -7.26 -9.72
N ASP A 158 2.64 -6.75 -9.65
CA ASP A 158 2.92 -5.35 -9.41
C ASP A 158 3.12 -4.62 -10.75
N SER A 159 2.80 -3.33 -10.84
CA SER A 159 2.87 -2.54 -12.09
C SER A 159 2.21 -3.24 -13.28
N PHE A 160 1.04 -3.82 -13.06
CA PHE A 160 0.40 -4.74 -13.99
C PHE A 160 -0.51 -4.06 -15.01
N ILE A 161 -0.74 -4.78 -16.11
CA ILE A 161 -1.86 -4.55 -17.01
C ILE A 161 -2.84 -5.72 -16.93
N SER A 162 -4.11 -5.46 -17.25
CA SER A 162 -5.12 -6.49 -17.42
C SER A 162 -5.61 -6.52 -18.87
N TYR A 163 -5.64 -7.70 -19.47
CA TYR A 163 -6.21 -7.95 -20.78
C TYR A 163 -7.54 -8.66 -20.63
N SER A 164 -8.54 -8.21 -21.39
CA SER A 164 -9.82 -8.91 -21.58
C SER A 164 -10.30 -8.63 -22.98
N GLY A 165 -10.49 -9.67 -23.80
CA GLY A 165 -10.89 -9.48 -25.21
C GLY A 165 -10.87 -10.76 -26.02
N ALA A 166 -10.73 -10.63 -27.35
CA ALA A 166 -10.62 -11.75 -28.26
C ALA A 166 -9.43 -12.64 -27.90
N ALA A 167 -9.53 -13.95 -28.21
CA ALA A 167 -8.44 -14.88 -27.94
C ALA A 167 -7.15 -14.45 -28.66
N THR A 168 -6.09 -14.20 -27.92
CA THR A 168 -4.78 -13.81 -28.43
C THR A 168 -3.66 -14.46 -27.63
N ALA A 169 -2.56 -14.79 -28.29
CA ALA A 169 -1.33 -15.20 -27.64
C ALA A 169 -0.39 -14.02 -27.38
N THR A 170 -0.62 -12.84 -27.99
CA THR A 170 0.23 -11.67 -27.84
C THR A 170 -0.47 -10.67 -26.92
N ILE A 171 0.17 -10.34 -25.80
CA ILE A 171 -0.29 -9.33 -24.88
C ILE A 171 0.63 -8.10 -25.03
N THR A 172 0.04 -6.95 -25.33
CA THR A 172 0.74 -5.67 -25.57
C THR A 172 0.38 -4.64 -24.50
N GLY A 173 0.99 -3.45 -24.54
CA GLY A 173 0.78 -2.37 -23.57
C GLY A 173 1.72 -2.44 -22.37
N LEU A 174 2.82 -3.18 -22.50
CA LEU A 174 3.85 -3.37 -21.49
C LEU A 174 5.09 -2.47 -21.71
N ASP A 175 4.97 -1.40 -22.51
CA ASP A 175 6.08 -0.47 -22.80
C ASP A 175 6.74 0.10 -21.54
N HIS A 176 5.96 0.23 -20.46
CA HIS A 176 6.45 0.69 -19.17
C HIS A 176 7.35 -0.34 -18.45
N LEU A 177 7.36 -1.59 -18.90
CA LEU A 177 8.17 -2.70 -18.37
C LEU A 177 9.13 -3.28 -19.44
N GLU A 178 9.49 -2.51 -20.48
CA GLU A 178 10.37 -2.96 -21.55
C GLU A 178 11.69 -3.50 -21.02
N GLY A 179 12.04 -4.74 -21.40
CA GLY A 179 13.22 -5.45 -20.95
C GLY A 179 13.11 -6.15 -19.61
N GLU A 180 12.04 -5.90 -18.86
CA GLU A 180 11.83 -6.50 -17.53
C GLU A 180 11.27 -7.93 -17.64
N THR A 181 11.53 -8.73 -16.59
CA THR A 181 10.93 -10.05 -16.44
C THR A 181 9.59 -9.91 -15.70
N VAL A 182 8.52 -10.26 -16.40
CA VAL A 182 7.15 -10.20 -15.88
C VAL A 182 6.58 -11.59 -15.64
N ILE A 183 5.60 -11.69 -14.75
CA ILE A 183 4.76 -12.88 -14.57
C ILE A 183 3.44 -12.69 -15.32
N CYS A 184 2.87 -13.80 -15.78
CA CYS A 184 1.57 -13.79 -16.43
C CYS A 184 0.62 -14.77 -15.75
N TRP A 185 -0.54 -14.25 -15.34
CA TRP A 185 -1.67 -15.04 -14.86
C TRP A 185 -2.79 -14.97 -15.91
N ALA A 186 -3.16 -16.09 -16.50
CA ALA A 186 -4.18 -16.11 -17.54
C ALA A 186 -5.02 -17.38 -17.49
N ALA A 187 -6.30 -17.28 -17.82
CA ALA A 187 -7.26 -18.38 -17.78
C ALA A 187 -7.29 -19.12 -16.41
N GLY A 188 -7.05 -18.39 -15.31
CA GLY A 188 -7.08 -18.94 -13.95
C GLY A 188 -5.83 -19.71 -13.53
N ILE A 189 -4.75 -19.72 -14.32
CA ILE A 189 -3.52 -20.41 -14.02
C ILE A 189 -2.28 -19.52 -14.25
N ASP A 190 -1.19 -19.86 -13.58
CA ASP A 190 0.12 -19.25 -13.81
C ASP A 190 0.68 -19.71 -15.15
N GLN A 191 0.98 -18.76 -16.03
CA GLN A 191 1.61 -19.01 -17.34
C GLN A 191 3.13 -18.92 -17.29
N GLY A 192 3.71 -18.62 -16.11
CA GLY A 192 5.14 -18.46 -15.90
C GLY A 192 5.64 -17.05 -16.18
N SER A 193 6.96 -16.95 -16.40
CA SER A 193 7.66 -15.69 -16.58
C SER A 193 8.02 -15.45 -18.05
N TYR A 194 7.98 -14.17 -18.45
CA TYR A 194 8.29 -13.70 -19.80
C TYR A 194 9.16 -12.45 -19.72
N THR A 195 9.99 -12.21 -20.72
CA THR A 195 10.69 -10.94 -20.87
C THR A 195 9.90 -10.06 -21.83
N VAL A 196 9.63 -8.81 -21.43
CA VAL A 196 8.94 -7.85 -22.28
C VAL A 196 9.87 -7.41 -23.41
N ALA A 197 9.38 -7.50 -24.64
CA ALA A 197 10.09 -7.05 -25.83
C ALA A 197 9.12 -6.35 -26.79
N SER A 198 9.49 -5.16 -27.25
CA SER A 198 8.65 -4.33 -28.11
C SER A 198 7.26 -4.06 -27.50
N GLY A 199 7.23 -3.74 -26.21
CA GLY A 199 6.03 -3.44 -25.45
C GLY A 199 5.07 -4.61 -25.24
N GLY A 200 5.52 -5.86 -25.37
CA GLY A 200 4.65 -7.02 -25.23
C GLY A 200 5.34 -8.32 -24.86
N ILE A 201 4.51 -9.36 -24.66
CA ILE A 201 4.92 -10.74 -24.46
C ILE A 201 4.12 -11.67 -25.38
N THR A 202 4.68 -12.85 -25.71
CA THR A 202 3.98 -13.89 -26.47
C THR A 202 3.80 -15.14 -25.62
N LEU A 203 2.55 -15.49 -25.32
CA LEU A 203 2.17 -16.67 -24.56
C LEU A 203 2.23 -17.93 -25.42
N ARG A 204 2.30 -19.11 -24.79
CA ARG A 204 2.29 -20.40 -25.47
C ARG A 204 0.94 -20.75 -26.12
N ALA A 205 -0.15 -20.18 -25.62
CA ALA A 205 -1.51 -20.39 -26.12
C ALA A 205 -2.30 -19.09 -26.07
N ALA A 206 -3.29 -18.98 -26.96
CA ALA A 206 -4.21 -17.84 -26.96
C ALA A 206 -5.10 -17.84 -25.72
N VAL A 207 -5.28 -16.68 -25.11
CA VAL A 207 -6.11 -16.45 -23.94
C VAL A 207 -7.07 -15.28 -24.17
N THR A 208 -8.22 -15.29 -23.50
CA THR A 208 -9.21 -14.21 -23.56
C THR A 208 -9.09 -13.23 -22.40
N SER A 209 -8.32 -13.59 -21.38
CA SER A 209 -8.05 -12.72 -20.23
C SER A 209 -6.65 -13.03 -19.65
N ALA A 210 -5.94 -11.99 -19.25
CA ALA A 210 -4.64 -12.12 -18.61
C ALA A 210 -4.38 -10.93 -17.67
N THR A 211 -3.57 -11.16 -16.64
CA THR A 211 -2.90 -10.13 -15.86
C THR A 211 -1.40 -10.34 -16.02
N VAL A 212 -0.68 -9.31 -16.42
CA VAL A 212 0.77 -9.37 -16.67
C VAL A 212 1.43 -8.20 -15.96
N GLY A 213 2.48 -8.48 -15.19
CA GLY A 213 3.22 -7.44 -14.46
C GLY A 213 4.42 -8.01 -13.73
N LEU A 214 5.04 -7.22 -12.87
CA LEU A 214 6.17 -7.63 -12.05
C LEU A 214 5.71 -8.61 -10.96
N GLY A 215 6.53 -9.63 -10.70
CA GLY A 215 6.29 -10.55 -9.60
C GLY A 215 6.65 -9.91 -8.25
N TYR A 216 5.87 -10.19 -7.21
CA TYR A 216 6.17 -9.79 -5.84
C TYR A 216 6.12 -10.98 -4.88
N ARG A 217 6.63 -10.78 -3.67
CA ARG A 217 6.56 -11.77 -2.60
C ARG A 217 5.69 -11.26 -1.46
N ALA A 218 4.61 -11.99 -1.16
CA ALA A 218 3.86 -11.79 0.06
C ALA A 218 4.48 -12.63 1.20
N ARG A 219 4.67 -12.02 2.37
CA ARG A 219 5.16 -12.69 3.57
C ARG A 219 4.22 -12.43 4.73
N PHE A 220 3.83 -13.50 5.40
CA PHE A 220 3.09 -13.44 6.64
C PHE A 220 3.90 -14.17 7.73
N LYS A 221 4.05 -13.51 8.87
CA LYS A 221 4.67 -14.10 10.06
C LYS A 221 3.69 -13.94 11.22
N SER A 222 3.10 -15.05 11.65
CA SER A 222 2.25 -15.07 12.84
C SER A 222 3.06 -14.79 14.11
N THR A 223 2.41 -14.28 15.13
CA THR A 223 2.95 -14.31 16.48
C THR A 223 3.10 -15.76 16.96
N LYS A 224 4.00 -16.00 17.92
CA LYS A 224 4.07 -17.30 18.58
C LYS A 224 2.74 -17.56 19.28
N LEU A 225 2.13 -18.72 19.03
CA LEU A 225 1.02 -19.19 19.81
C LEU A 225 1.53 -19.46 21.23
N ALA A 226 1.15 -18.61 22.17
CA ALA A 226 1.34 -18.88 23.59
C ALA A 226 0.18 -19.78 24.03
N TYR A 227 0.41 -21.08 24.11
CA TYR A 227 -0.52 -21.99 24.77
C TYR A 227 -0.19 -21.97 26.27
N ALA A 228 -1.02 -21.33 27.06
CA ALA A 228 -0.99 -21.51 28.49
C ALA A 228 -1.59 -22.90 28.81
N ALA A 229 -0.76 -23.91 28.99
CA ALA A 229 -1.17 -25.10 29.66
C ALA A 229 -1.55 -24.68 31.08
N GLN A 230 -2.83 -24.73 31.45
CA GLN A 230 -3.21 -24.78 32.83
C GLN A 230 -2.62 -26.08 33.39
N ALA A 231 -1.58 -25.96 34.18
CA ALA A 231 -1.18 -27.02 35.07
C ALA A 231 -2.30 -27.19 36.10
N GLY A 232 -3.05 -28.29 35.99
CA GLY A 232 -3.97 -28.75 37.00
C GLY A 232 -3.20 -29.25 38.23
#